data_2ec1f2d3bd74b13332e4c6b92dcc72ed
#
_entry.id   2ec1f2d3bd74b13332e4c6b92dcc72ed
#
_cell.length_a   1.000
_cell.length_b   1.000
_cell.length_c   1.000
_cell.angle_alpha   90.00
_cell.angle_beta   90.00
_cell.angle_gamma   90.00
#
_symmetry.space_group_name_H-M   'P 1'
#
loop_
_entity.id
_entity.type
_entity.pdbx_description
1 polymer ?
#
loop_
_entity_poly.entity_id
_entity_poly.type
_entity_poly.pdbx_seq_one_letter_code
_entity_poly.pdbx_strand_id
1 'polypeptide(L)'
;MSLIRLRTFVEVYRQKSISAAARNLNLTQPAVSQHINGLEVAVGRRLFIREAGGVTPTTAADELANDIGDKLDSVENALAQARARSMNMEGALQIIGHADFLAEVVSPKLLPLLESGIRVRMHSGDGDMIHNMLVEGHCDLGFTAHPITDKRLRSETLMTVPVYAVAAPQVVARIEQADIFAEALLQEPMLTYNLELSVMDSWLNKNKIRIDMASPSVVSQDLRALRSLLLSGFGWTVMPAFLCEGYLRSGELQMIEAPVGNTQLSYYMAWAPSALRQPRIAHARQTLLWSLKPTQD
;
A
#
# COMPACT_ATOMS: atom_id res chain seq x y z
N MET A 1 8.43 30.32 -18.25
CA MET A 1 7.51 29.21 -17.92
C MET A 1 7.52 29.01 -16.41
N SER A 2 6.38 28.96 -15.74
CA SER A 2 6.32 28.91 -14.25
C SER A 2 6.10 27.45 -13.79
N LEU A 3 6.82 27.01 -12.76
CA LEU A 3 6.67 25.70 -12.12
C LEU A 3 5.22 25.44 -11.68
N ILE A 4 4.52 26.50 -11.26
CA ILE A 4 3.10 26.45 -10.85
C ILE A 4 2.20 25.99 -12.00
N ARG A 5 2.46 26.41 -13.24
CA ARG A 5 1.67 25.99 -14.41
C ARG A 5 1.90 24.52 -14.75
N LEU A 6 3.14 24.05 -14.68
CA LEU A 6 3.45 22.63 -14.85
C LEU A 6 2.77 21.78 -13.80
N ARG A 7 2.80 22.24 -12.54
CA ARG A 7 2.10 21.58 -11.44
C ARG A 7 0.60 21.49 -11.68
N THR A 8 -0.01 22.62 -12.08
CA THR A 8 -1.44 22.67 -12.38
C THR A 8 -1.79 21.70 -13.52
N PHE A 9 -0.95 21.65 -14.56
CA PHE A 9 -1.12 20.72 -15.67
C PHE A 9 -1.09 19.26 -15.20
N VAL A 10 -0.07 18.85 -14.44
CA VAL A 10 0.06 17.47 -13.94
C VAL A 10 -1.15 17.08 -13.07
N GLU A 11 -1.64 18.00 -12.25
CA GLU A 11 -2.81 17.75 -11.42
C GLU A 11 -4.09 17.60 -12.25
N VAL A 12 -4.34 18.48 -13.23
CA VAL A 12 -5.48 18.38 -14.15
C VAL A 12 -5.40 17.08 -14.98
N TYR A 13 -4.21 16.70 -15.42
CA TYR A 13 -3.98 15.47 -16.16
C TYR A 13 -4.34 14.22 -15.34
N ARG A 14 -3.95 14.18 -14.06
CA ARG A 14 -4.24 13.08 -13.13
C ARG A 14 -5.72 13.00 -12.79
N GLN A 15 -6.34 14.14 -12.50
CA GLN A 15 -7.75 14.23 -12.05
C GLN A 15 -8.75 14.17 -13.19
N LYS A 16 -8.33 14.46 -14.43
CA LYS A 16 -9.23 14.65 -15.61
C LYS A 16 -10.38 15.64 -15.34
N SER A 17 -10.18 16.55 -14.37
CA SER A 17 -11.17 17.50 -13.90
C SER A 17 -10.51 18.79 -13.40
N ILE A 18 -10.91 19.94 -13.98
CA ILE A 18 -10.45 21.25 -13.55
C ILE A 18 -10.91 21.54 -12.11
N SER A 19 -12.15 21.16 -11.78
CA SER A 19 -12.73 21.38 -10.45
C SER A 19 -12.02 20.57 -9.37
N ALA A 20 -11.70 19.29 -9.66
CA ALA A 20 -10.96 18.44 -8.73
C ALA A 20 -9.52 18.94 -8.54
N ALA A 21 -8.84 19.30 -9.63
CA ALA A 21 -7.51 19.89 -9.57
C ALA A 21 -7.49 21.22 -8.79
N ALA A 22 -8.51 22.06 -8.95
CA ALA A 22 -8.62 23.31 -8.22
C ALA A 22 -8.71 23.07 -6.69
N ARG A 23 -9.55 22.12 -6.26
CA ARG A 23 -9.64 21.73 -4.85
C ARG A 23 -8.30 21.23 -4.31
N ASN A 24 -7.66 20.29 -5.02
CA ASN A 24 -6.38 19.69 -4.59
C ASN A 24 -5.23 20.70 -4.53
N LEU A 25 -5.28 21.73 -5.38
CA LEU A 25 -4.26 22.78 -5.45
C LEU A 25 -4.58 23.98 -4.54
N ASN A 26 -5.73 24.01 -3.87
CA ASN A 26 -6.25 25.19 -3.17
C ASN A 26 -6.29 26.43 -4.07
N LEU A 27 -6.72 26.24 -5.31
CA LEU A 27 -6.89 27.29 -6.31
C LEU A 27 -8.36 27.42 -6.71
N THR A 28 -8.71 28.57 -7.33
CA THR A 28 -10.02 28.72 -7.97
C THR A 28 -10.02 28.05 -9.35
N GLN A 29 -11.17 27.56 -9.83
CA GLN A 29 -11.28 27.00 -11.19
C GLN A 29 -10.83 27.96 -12.30
N PRO A 30 -11.14 29.26 -12.27
CA PRO A 30 -10.61 30.24 -13.23
C PRO A 30 -9.08 30.30 -13.23
N ALA A 31 -8.43 30.25 -12.04
CA ALA A 31 -6.98 30.26 -11.95
C ALA A 31 -6.36 28.99 -12.57
N VAL A 32 -6.94 27.82 -12.30
CA VAL A 32 -6.51 26.57 -12.95
C VAL A 32 -6.64 26.66 -14.47
N SER A 33 -7.80 27.13 -14.96
CA SER A 33 -8.02 27.33 -16.41
C SER A 33 -7.01 28.29 -17.03
N GLN A 34 -6.69 29.41 -16.34
CA GLN A 34 -5.69 30.37 -16.79
C GLN A 34 -4.29 29.76 -16.82
N HIS A 35 -3.92 28.93 -15.84
CA HIS A 35 -2.63 28.22 -15.83
C HIS A 35 -2.50 27.26 -17.02
N ILE A 36 -3.57 26.49 -17.30
CA ILE A 36 -3.59 25.56 -18.43
C ILE A 36 -3.48 26.33 -19.75
N ASN A 37 -4.32 27.36 -19.98
CA ASN A 37 -4.26 28.16 -21.18
C ASN A 37 -2.87 28.79 -21.38
N GLY A 38 -2.26 29.31 -20.30
CA GLY A 38 -0.93 29.89 -20.37
C GLY A 38 0.18 28.87 -20.63
N LEU A 39 -0.01 27.57 -20.27
CA LEU A 39 0.89 26.50 -20.63
C LEU A 39 0.70 26.07 -22.08
N GLU A 40 -0.53 25.95 -22.57
CA GLU A 40 -0.86 25.63 -23.95
C GLU A 40 -0.27 26.65 -24.91
N VAL A 41 -0.34 27.95 -24.58
CA VAL A 41 0.32 29.01 -25.33
C VAL A 41 1.85 28.83 -25.35
N ALA A 42 2.45 28.49 -24.20
CA ALA A 42 3.90 28.29 -24.10
C ALA A 42 4.40 27.06 -24.86
N VAL A 43 3.60 25.99 -24.90
CA VAL A 43 3.91 24.75 -25.63
C VAL A 43 3.52 24.83 -27.11
N GLY A 44 2.63 25.77 -27.46
CA GLY A 44 2.11 25.93 -28.81
C GLY A 44 1.09 24.87 -29.25
N ARG A 45 0.61 24.07 -28.33
CA ARG A 45 -0.33 22.96 -28.59
C ARG A 45 -1.40 22.91 -27.51
N ARG A 46 -2.63 22.50 -27.87
CA ARG A 46 -3.67 22.20 -26.88
C ARG A 46 -3.32 20.91 -26.11
N LEU A 47 -3.47 20.97 -24.79
CA LEU A 47 -3.20 19.86 -23.90
C LEU A 47 -4.49 19.16 -23.46
N PHE A 48 -5.62 19.90 -23.41
CA PHE A 48 -6.90 19.33 -23.00
C PHE A 48 -8.03 19.70 -23.95
N ILE A 49 -8.97 18.77 -24.12
CA ILE A 49 -10.26 18.95 -24.76
C ILE A 49 -11.31 19.04 -23.63
N ARG A 50 -12.15 20.09 -23.67
CA ARG A 50 -13.23 20.26 -22.69
C ARG A 50 -14.47 19.49 -23.15
N GLU A 51 -15.04 18.71 -22.24
CA GLU A 51 -16.24 17.92 -22.43
C GLU A 51 -17.24 18.18 -21.33
N ALA A 52 -18.50 17.74 -21.47
CA ALA A 52 -19.58 17.95 -20.49
C ALA A 52 -19.28 17.33 -19.10
N GLY A 53 -18.41 16.28 -19.04
CA GLY A 53 -18.03 15.58 -17.82
C GLY A 53 -16.67 15.92 -17.24
N GLY A 54 -15.88 16.81 -17.89
CA GLY A 54 -14.52 17.11 -17.43
C GLY A 54 -13.58 17.57 -18.55
N VAL A 55 -12.34 17.06 -18.51
CA VAL A 55 -11.35 17.32 -19.55
C VAL A 55 -10.66 16.03 -19.98
N THR A 56 -10.51 15.85 -21.29
CA THR A 56 -9.80 14.72 -21.89
C THR A 56 -8.41 15.18 -22.34
N PRO A 57 -7.32 14.49 -21.90
CA PRO A 57 -5.96 14.78 -22.36
C PRO A 57 -5.80 14.56 -23.87
N THR A 58 -5.00 15.39 -24.52
CA THR A 58 -4.53 15.16 -25.90
C THR A 58 -3.25 14.33 -25.90
N THR A 59 -2.84 13.81 -27.05
CA THR A 59 -1.53 13.13 -27.22
C THR A 59 -0.36 14.02 -26.74
N ALA A 60 -0.43 15.32 -26.99
CA ALA A 60 0.57 16.28 -26.51
C ALA A 60 0.59 16.38 -24.96
N ALA A 61 -0.56 16.20 -24.31
CA ALA A 61 -0.63 16.14 -22.84
C ALA A 61 -0.04 14.84 -22.32
N ASP A 62 -0.28 13.70 -23.00
CA ASP A 62 0.30 12.40 -22.60
C ASP A 62 1.83 12.43 -22.70
N GLU A 63 2.37 12.94 -23.81
CA GLU A 63 3.82 13.14 -24.00
C GLU A 63 4.40 14.01 -22.87
N LEU A 64 3.83 15.18 -22.65
CA LEU A 64 4.31 16.10 -21.62
C LEU A 64 4.21 15.53 -20.21
N ALA A 65 3.12 14.83 -19.89
CA ALA A 65 2.92 14.22 -18.58
C ALA A 65 3.95 13.11 -18.29
N ASN A 66 4.29 12.29 -19.30
CA ASN A 66 5.32 11.27 -19.19
C ASN A 66 6.71 11.89 -18.99
N ASP A 67 6.99 13.00 -19.67
CA ASP A 67 8.30 13.65 -19.58
C ASP A 67 8.56 14.34 -18.24
N ILE A 68 7.54 14.97 -17.65
CA ILE A 68 7.74 15.85 -16.49
C ILE A 68 7.09 15.39 -15.20
N GLY A 69 6.11 14.48 -15.26
CA GLY A 69 5.30 14.12 -14.08
C GLY A 69 6.15 13.67 -12.89
N ASP A 70 7.00 12.68 -13.08
CA ASP A 70 7.84 12.13 -12.01
C ASP A 70 9.01 13.07 -11.63
N LYS A 71 9.52 13.82 -12.59
CA LYS A 71 10.58 14.81 -12.34
C LYS A 71 10.06 15.96 -11.48
N LEU A 72 8.84 16.42 -11.73
CA LEU A 72 8.21 17.48 -10.94
C LEU A 72 7.95 17.01 -9.50
N ASP A 73 7.42 15.80 -9.33
CA ASP A 73 7.22 15.20 -8.01
C ASP A 73 8.56 15.06 -7.26
N SER A 74 9.65 14.67 -7.94
CA SER A 74 10.99 14.56 -7.36
C SER A 74 11.53 15.91 -6.88
N VAL A 75 11.36 16.98 -7.66
CA VAL A 75 11.79 18.34 -7.26
C VAL A 75 10.99 18.84 -6.05
N GLU A 76 9.67 18.63 -6.04
CA GLU A 76 8.83 19.04 -4.91
C GLU A 76 9.19 18.28 -3.63
N ASN A 77 9.50 16.98 -3.74
CA ASN A 77 9.97 16.17 -2.62
C ASN A 77 11.31 16.69 -2.06
N ALA A 78 12.26 17.03 -2.93
CA ALA A 78 13.56 17.59 -2.52
C ALA A 78 13.39 18.93 -1.78
N LEU A 79 12.51 19.81 -2.29
CA LEU A 79 12.19 21.08 -1.63
C LEU A 79 11.50 20.89 -0.29
N ALA A 80 10.56 19.94 -0.20
CA ALA A 80 9.87 19.63 1.05
C ALA A 80 10.83 19.08 2.10
N GLN A 81 11.75 18.19 1.72
CA GLN A 81 12.81 17.68 2.60
C GLN A 81 13.76 18.80 3.06
N ALA A 82 14.18 19.70 2.18
CA ALA A 82 15.02 20.83 2.55
C ALA A 82 14.33 21.76 3.58
N ARG A 83 13.03 22.00 3.41
CA ARG A 83 12.21 22.77 4.37
C ARG A 83 12.01 22.03 5.69
N ALA A 84 11.80 20.70 5.65
CA ALA A 84 11.62 19.88 6.84
C ALA A 84 12.81 19.95 7.81
N ARG A 85 14.03 20.12 7.30
CA ARG A 85 15.25 20.28 8.11
C ARG A 85 15.31 21.60 8.89
N SER A 86 14.50 22.59 8.53
CA SER A 86 14.54 23.95 9.10
C SER A 86 13.24 24.39 9.78
N MET A 87 12.19 23.58 9.79
CA MET A 87 10.86 23.96 10.31
C MET A 87 10.45 23.08 11.50
N ASN A 88 9.61 23.64 12.37
CA ASN A 88 8.95 22.89 13.44
C ASN A 88 8.08 21.77 12.81
N MET A 89 8.38 20.52 13.16
CA MET A 89 7.77 19.31 12.59
C MET A 89 6.48 18.91 13.32
N GLU A 90 5.99 19.73 14.23
CA GLU A 90 4.76 19.47 14.97
C GLU A 90 3.56 19.31 14.03
N GLY A 91 2.72 18.35 14.36
CA GLY A 91 1.49 18.08 13.61
C GLY A 91 1.08 16.61 13.68
N ALA A 92 -0.06 16.30 13.09
CA ALA A 92 -0.54 14.93 12.98
C ALA A 92 -0.21 14.37 11.59
N LEU A 93 0.32 13.14 11.57
CA LEU A 93 0.48 12.30 10.40
C LEU A 93 -0.64 11.27 10.42
N GLN A 94 -1.43 11.21 9.35
CA GLN A 94 -2.50 10.23 9.17
C GLN A 94 -1.97 9.08 8.32
N ILE A 95 -1.90 7.88 8.89
CA ILE A 95 -1.49 6.68 8.14
C ILE A 95 -2.62 5.67 8.10
N ILE A 96 -2.69 4.90 7.02
CA ILE A 96 -3.66 3.82 6.85
C ILE A 96 -2.96 2.57 6.31
N GLY A 97 -3.42 1.39 6.72
CA GLY A 97 -2.87 0.12 6.22
C GLY A 97 -3.59 -1.09 6.76
N HIS A 98 -3.14 -2.27 6.36
CA HIS A 98 -3.61 -3.51 6.93
C HIS A 98 -3.25 -3.56 8.43
N ALA A 99 -4.22 -3.94 9.26
CA ALA A 99 -4.12 -3.86 10.72
C ALA A 99 -2.91 -4.60 11.30
N ASP A 100 -2.65 -5.79 10.79
CA ASP A 100 -1.54 -6.64 11.17
C ASP A 100 -0.18 -6.04 10.75
N PHE A 101 -0.06 -5.52 9.52
CA PHE A 101 1.16 -4.89 9.03
C PHE A 101 1.47 -3.59 9.79
N LEU A 102 0.46 -2.77 10.05
CA LEU A 102 0.63 -1.57 10.87
C LEU A 102 1.13 -1.91 12.27
N ALA A 103 0.57 -2.94 12.90
CA ALA A 103 0.94 -3.29 14.28
C ALA A 103 2.32 -3.94 14.39
N GLU A 104 2.61 -4.92 13.53
CA GLU A 104 3.81 -5.75 13.68
C GLU A 104 5.04 -5.15 12.98
N VAL A 105 4.84 -4.37 11.91
CA VAL A 105 5.94 -3.87 11.07
C VAL A 105 6.12 -2.36 11.17
N VAL A 106 5.03 -1.59 11.02
CA VAL A 106 5.12 -0.13 10.95
C VAL A 106 5.26 0.50 12.33
N SER A 107 4.44 0.10 13.31
CA SER A 107 4.41 0.70 14.65
C SER A 107 5.77 0.72 15.35
N PRO A 108 6.59 -0.35 15.33
CA PRO A 108 7.91 -0.31 15.94
C PRO A 108 8.88 0.70 15.31
N LYS A 109 8.59 1.14 14.08
CA LYS A 109 9.42 2.09 13.31
C LYS A 109 8.96 3.54 13.42
N LEU A 110 7.91 3.81 14.19
CA LEU A 110 7.38 5.17 14.39
C LEU A 110 8.17 5.98 15.42
N LEU A 111 8.96 5.33 16.28
CA LEU A 111 9.64 5.99 17.40
C LEU A 111 10.42 7.25 17.00
N PRO A 112 11.26 7.26 15.94
CA PRO A 112 12.00 8.47 15.55
C PRO A 112 11.09 9.64 15.15
N LEU A 113 9.89 9.34 14.58
CA LEU A 113 8.92 10.37 14.22
C LEU A 113 8.24 10.96 15.47
N LEU A 114 7.90 10.11 16.43
CA LEU A 114 7.28 10.52 17.69
C LEU A 114 8.25 11.37 18.52
N GLU A 115 9.52 11.01 18.58
CA GLU A 115 10.59 11.78 19.25
C GLU A 115 10.83 13.13 18.57
N SER A 116 10.58 13.26 17.27
CA SER A 116 10.66 14.55 16.55
C SER A 116 9.41 15.44 16.74
N GLY A 117 8.44 15.04 17.58
CA GLY A 117 7.22 15.79 17.86
C GLY A 117 6.06 15.55 16.88
N ILE A 118 6.23 14.64 15.92
CA ILE A 118 5.15 14.27 15.00
C ILE A 118 4.17 13.35 15.73
N ARG A 119 2.90 13.74 15.78
CA ARG A 119 1.82 12.88 16.29
C ARG A 119 1.32 11.99 15.17
N VAL A 120 1.10 10.71 15.44
CA VAL A 120 0.64 9.74 14.44
C VAL A 120 -0.78 9.27 14.79
N ARG A 121 -1.63 9.21 13.78
CA ARG A 121 -2.95 8.56 13.84
C ARG A 121 -2.97 7.43 12.84
N MET A 122 -3.28 6.24 13.30
CA MET A 122 -3.33 5.03 12.49
C MET A 122 -4.76 4.60 12.24
N HIS A 123 -5.06 4.31 10.99
CA HIS A 123 -6.33 3.76 10.52
C HIS A 123 -6.08 2.39 9.90
N SER A 124 -6.92 1.43 10.19
CA SER A 124 -6.87 0.13 9.53
C SER A 124 -7.93 0.04 8.44
N GLY A 125 -7.58 -0.63 7.33
CA GLY A 125 -8.49 -0.83 6.21
C GLY A 125 -7.93 -1.84 5.21
N ASP A 126 -8.79 -2.27 4.30
CA ASP A 126 -8.43 -3.09 3.13
C ASP A 126 -7.87 -2.25 1.97
N GLY A 127 -7.55 -2.92 0.85
CA GLY A 127 -6.94 -2.27 -0.31
C GLY A 127 -7.76 -1.12 -0.89
N ASP A 128 -9.08 -1.28 -1.01
CA ASP A 128 -9.99 -0.26 -1.55
C ASP A 128 -10.13 0.92 -0.60
N MET A 129 -10.26 0.65 0.70
CA MET A 129 -10.30 1.71 1.71
C MET A 129 -8.99 2.49 1.76
N ILE A 130 -7.84 1.81 1.73
CA ILE A 130 -6.52 2.45 1.69
C ILE A 130 -6.42 3.36 0.47
N HIS A 131 -6.80 2.85 -0.72
CA HIS A 131 -6.80 3.62 -1.95
C HIS A 131 -7.66 4.89 -1.85
N ASN A 132 -8.91 4.76 -1.44
CA ASN A 132 -9.86 5.86 -1.37
C ASN A 132 -9.42 6.94 -0.37
N MET A 133 -8.99 6.54 0.83
CA MET A 133 -8.51 7.47 1.87
C MET A 133 -7.28 8.28 1.43
N LEU A 134 -6.40 7.68 0.61
CA LEU A 134 -5.24 8.40 0.05
C LEU A 134 -5.64 9.35 -1.09
N VAL A 135 -6.53 8.91 -1.99
CA VAL A 135 -6.98 9.73 -3.13
C VAL A 135 -7.79 10.94 -2.65
N GLU A 136 -8.62 10.76 -1.64
CA GLU A 136 -9.44 11.82 -1.05
C GLU A 136 -8.65 12.73 -0.09
N GLY A 137 -7.41 12.35 0.26
CA GLY A 137 -6.53 13.14 1.12
C GLY A 137 -6.89 13.04 2.61
N HIS A 138 -7.65 12.04 3.02
CA HIS A 138 -7.95 11.75 4.42
C HIS A 138 -6.77 11.12 5.16
N CYS A 139 -5.92 10.39 4.43
CA CYS A 139 -4.66 9.86 4.93
C CYS A 139 -3.47 10.35 4.09
N ASP A 140 -2.34 10.50 4.74
CA ASP A 140 -1.10 11.02 4.17
C ASP A 140 -0.25 9.93 3.54
N LEU A 141 -0.12 8.79 4.23
CA LEU A 141 0.64 7.60 3.81
C LEU A 141 -0.20 6.34 3.98
N GLY A 142 -0.12 5.45 3.01
CA GLY A 142 -0.80 4.15 3.03
C GLY A 142 0.19 2.98 2.98
N PHE A 143 -0.15 1.88 3.63
CA PHE A 143 0.62 0.63 3.67
C PHE A 143 -0.25 -0.52 3.18
N THR A 144 0.07 -1.08 2.03
CA THR A 144 -0.78 -2.08 1.36
C THR A 144 0.02 -3.24 0.79
N ALA A 145 -0.59 -4.42 0.73
CA ALA A 145 -0.08 -5.57 0.00
C ALA A 145 -0.53 -5.62 -1.48
N HIS A 146 -1.31 -4.62 -1.92
CA HIS A 146 -1.79 -4.53 -3.29
C HIS A 146 -0.99 -3.51 -4.10
N PRO A 147 -0.53 -3.85 -5.32
CA PRO A 147 0.12 -2.90 -6.21
C PRO A 147 -0.79 -1.70 -6.51
N ILE A 148 -0.23 -0.50 -6.44
CA ILE A 148 -0.96 0.72 -6.78
C ILE A 148 -0.88 0.96 -8.29
N THR A 149 -2.01 0.89 -8.95
CA THR A 149 -2.14 1.14 -10.40
C THR A 149 -2.69 2.52 -10.73
N ASP A 150 -3.28 3.20 -9.75
CA ASP A 150 -3.86 4.53 -9.92
C ASP A 150 -2.77 5.59 -10.08
N LYS A 151 -2.78 6.29 -11.21
CA LYS A 151 -1.80 7.35 -11.54
C LYS A 151 -1.87 8.58 -10.61
N ARG A 152 -2.94 8.73 -9.84
CA ARG A 152 -3.09 9.78 -8.82
C ARG A 152 -2.23 9.53 -7.58
N LEU A 153 -1.84 8.29 -7.35
CA LEU A 153 -0.97 7.88 -6.26
C LEU A 153 0.43 7.53 -6.76
N ARG A 154 1.37 7.56 -5.85
CA ARG A 154 2.72 7.00 -6.01
C ARG A 154 2.90 5.91 -4.98
N SER A 155 3.69 4.92 -5.32
CA SER A 155 4.03 3.86 -4.38
C SER A 155 5.50 3.46 -4.52
N GLU A 156 6.02 2.91 -3.45
CA GLU A 156 7.36 2.34 -3.40
C GLU A 156 7.29 1.01 -2.64
N THR A 157 7.97 -0.01 -3.17
CA THR A 157 8.05 -1.30 -2.50
C THR A 157 8.87 -1.17 -1.22
N LEU A 158 8.29 -1.60 -0.11
CA LEU A 158 8.94 -1.61 1.20
C LEU A 158 9.74 -2.88 1.41
N MET A 159 9.08 -4.01 1.22
CA MET A 159 9.64 -5.34 1.43
C MET A 159 8.87 -6.39 0.65
N THR A 160 9.52 -7.49 0.38
CA THR A 160 8.89 -8.72 -0.11
C THR A 160 9.21 -9.82 0.88
N VAL A 161 8.20 -10.49 1.39
CA VAL A 161 8.31 -11.50 2.44
C VAL A 161 7.76 -12.85 1.97
N PRO A 162 8.33 -13.96 2.40
CA PRO A 162 7.74 -15.26 2.15
C PRO A 162 6.39 -15.41 2.87
N VAL A 163 5.53 -16.21 2.28
CA VAL A 163 4.22 -16.59 2.83
C VAL A 163 4.25 -18.07 3.10
N TYR A 164 3.98 -18.46 4.33
CA TYR A 164 4.01 -19.84 4.80
C TYR A 164 2.60 -20.35 5.09
N ALA A 165 2.34 -21.61 4.74
CA ALA A 165 1.21 -22.35 5.30
C ALA A 165 1.60 -22.82 6.70
N VAL A 166 0.78 -22.50 7.70
CA VAL A 166 1.12 -22.73 9.11
C VAL A 166 -0.09 -23.25 9.91
N ALA A 167 0.20 -24.05 10.91
CA ALA A 167 -0.76 -24.54 11.87
C ALA A 167 -0.05 -24.85 13.20
N ALA A 168 -0.82 -25.23 14.22
CA ALA A 168 -0.25 -25.82 15.43
C ALA A 168 0.38 -27.20 15.13
N PRO A 169 1.43 -27.63 15.87
CA PRO A 169 2.13 -28.89 15.59
C PRO A 169 1.23 -30.13 15.52
N GLN A 170 0.21 -30.19 16.36
CA GLN A 170 -0.74 -31.32 16.35
C GLN A 170 -1.61 -31.36 15.09
N VAL A 171 -1.89 -30.20 14.48
CA VAL A 171 -2.63 -30.10 13.21
C VAL A 171 -1.72 -30.53 12.06
N VAL A 172 -0.47 -30.05 12.04
CA VAL A 172 0.53 -30.43 11.05
C VAL A 172 0.76 -31.95 11.07
N ALA A 173 0.91 -32.55 12.27
CA ALA A 173 1.09 -33.99 12.41
C ALA A 173 -0.10 -34.80 11.84
N ARG A 174 -1.34 -34.32 11.95
CA ARG A 174 -2.49 -34.99 11.32
C ARG A 174 -2.45 -34.89 9.78
N ILE A 175 -2.03 -33.73 9.27
CA ILE A 175 -1.90 -33.54 7.82
C ILE A 175 -0.80 -34.42 7.25
N GLU A 176 0.36 -34.53 7.93
CA GLU A 176 1.53 -35.31 7.47
C GLU A 176 1.30 -36.83 7.56
N GLN A 177 0.45 -37.28 8.46
CA GLN A 177 0.12 -38.72 8.63
C GLN A 177 -0.90 -39.23 7.62
N ALA A 178 -1.54 -38.34 6.86
CA ALA A 178 -2.56 -38.74 5.90
C ALA A 178 -1.95 -39.20 4.57
N ASP A 179 -2.57 -40.17 3.93
CA ASP A 179 -2.10 -40.73 2.67
C ASP A 179 -2.15 -39.73 1.50
N ILE A 180 -3.12 -38.79 1.55
CA ILE A 180 -3.34 -37.80 0.49
C ILE A 180 -3.31 -36.39 1.12
N PHE A 181 -2.23 -35.66 0.89
CA PHE A 181 -1.99 -34.32 1.44
C PHE A 181 -3.12 -33.32 1.18
N ALA A 182 -3.64 -33.26 -0.05
CA ALA A 182 -4.71 -32.33 -0.41
C ALA A 182 -6.03 -32.62 0.33
N GLU A 183 -6.35 -33.88 0.55
CA GLU A 183 -7.54 -34.28 1.31
C GLU A 183 -7.38 -33.97 2.81
N ALA A 184 -6.17 -34.16 3.34
CA ALA A 184 -5.87 -33.83 4.73
C ALA A 184 -6.04 -32.32 5.01
N LEU A 185 -5.58 -31.47 4.08
CA LEU A 185 -5.78 -30.02 4.18
C LEU A 185 -7.27 -29.64 4.17
N LEU A 186 -8.09 -30.35 3.39
CA LEU A 186 -9.53 -30.13 3.31
C LEU A 186 -10.29 -30.57 4.58
N GLN A 187 -9.77 -31.58 5.29
CA GLN A 187 -10.38 -32.05 6.55
C GLN A 187 -10.09 -31.12 7.73
N GLU A 188 -9.01 -30.34 7.67
CA GLU A 188 -8.70 -29.38 8.70
C GLU A 188 -9.39 -28.02 8.42
N PRO A 189 -9.90 -27.34 9.46
CA PRO A 189 -10.53 -26.03 9.30
C PRO A 189 -9.60 -25.03 8.64
N MET A 190 -10.04 -24.44 7.51
CA MET A 190 -9.29 -23.39 6.80
C MET A 190 -9.66 -22.02 7.34
N LEU A 191 -8.67 -21.19 7.64
CA LEU A 191 -8.82 -19.81 8.08
C LEU A 191 -8.25 -18.89 6.99
N THR A 192 -8.92 -17.76 6.69
CA THR A 192 -8.49 -16.87 5.59
C THR A 192 -8.67 -15.40 5.91
N TYR A 193 -7.86 -14.56 5.23
CA TYR A 193 -7.91 -13.11 5.35
C TYR A 193 -9.23 -12.53 4.80
N ASN A 194 -9.67 -12.99 3.64
CA ASN A 194 -10.90 -12.55 2.98
C ASN A 194 -11.58 -13.70 2.23
N LEU A 195 -12.79 -13.47 1.76
CA LEU A 195 -13.55 -14.46 0.97
C LEU A 195 -12.98 -14.67 -0.45
N GLU A 196 -12.20 -13.72 -0.96
CA GLU A 196 -11.57 -13.82 -2.27
C GLU A 196 -10.34 -14.74 -2.28
N LEU A 197 -9.87 -15.18 -1.11
CA LEU A 197 -8.79 -16.15 -0.89
C LEU A 197 -7.46 -15.82 -1.60
N SER A 198 -7.22 -14.61 -2.04
CA SER A 198 -6.14 -14.25 -2.98
C SER A 198 -4.73 -14.72 -2.56
N VAL A 199 -4.38 -14.64 -1.27
CA VAL A 199 -3.09 -15.12 -0.75
C VAL A 199 -3.09 -16.63 -0.61
N MET A 200 -4.20 -17.19 -0.13
CA MET A 200 -4.41 -18.64 -0.01
C MET A 200 -4.37 -19.30 -1.39
N ASP A 201 -5.13 -18.79 -2.35
CA ASP A 201 -5.17 -19.29 -3.73
C ASP A 201 -3.81 -19.22 -4.41
N SER A 202 -3.05 -18.17 -4.19
CA SER A 202 -1.70 -18.06 -4.72
C SER A 202 -0.80 -19.19 -4.22
N TRP A 203 -0.86 -19.52 -2.92
CA TRP A 203 -0.09 -20.62 -2.34
C TRP A 203 -0.60 -21.98 -2.83
N LEU A 204 -1.91 -22.22 -2.86
CA LEU A 204 -2.54 -23.45 -3.34
C LEU A 204 -2.21 -23.71 -4.81
N ASN A 205 -2.37 -22.71 -5.66
CA ASN A 205 -2.08 -22.80 -7.09
C ASN A 205 -0.60 -23.13 -7.36
N LYS A 206 0.33 -22.45 -6.64
CA LYS A 206 1.75 -22.75 -6.74
C LYS A 206 2.05 -24.21 -6.41
N ASN A 207 1.37 -24.75 -5.41
CA ASN A 207 1.56 -26.12 -4.93
C ASN A 207 0.69 -27.14 -5.67
N LYS A 208 -0.06 -26.72 -6.69
CA LYS A 208 -0.96 -27.58 -7.51
C LYS A 208 -2.03 -28.28 -6.68
N ILE A 209 -2.45 -27.67 -5.57
CA ILE A 209 -3.48 -28.17 -4.69
C ILE A 209 -4.82 -27.52 -5.12
N ARG A 210 -5.79 -28.34 -5.45
CA ARG A 210 -7.14 -27.89 -5.76
C ARG A 210 -8.03 -28.12 -4.54
N ILE A 211 -8.58 -27.03 -4.01
CA ILE A 211 -9.55 -27.04 -2.92
C ILE A 211 -10.86 -26.51 -3.51
N ASP A 212 -11.50 -27.31 -4.37
CA ASP A 212 -12.79 -26.95 -4.92
C ASP A 212 -13.83 -27.00 -3.80
N MET A 213 -14.58 -25.90 -3.62
CA MET A 213 -15.70 -25.76 -2.69
C MET A 213 -15.39 -25.77 -1.17
N ALA A 214 -14.14 -25.59 -0.76
CA ALA A 214 -13.86 -25.41 0.68
C ALA A 214 -14.35 -24.02 1.15
N SER A 215 -15.29 -24.02 2.07
CA SER A 215 -15.70 -22.79 2.76
C SER A 215 -14.78 -22.53 3.94
N PRO A 216 -14.20 -21.31 4.09
CA PRO A 216 -13.41 -20.97 5.25
C PRO A 216 -14.23 -21.11 6.54
N SER A 217 -13.63 -21.71 7.56
CA SER A 217 -14.24 -21.78 8.90
C SER A 217 -14.20 -20.42 9.61
N VAL A 218 -13.19 -19.60 9.31
CA VAL A 218 -13.04 -18.25 9.86
C VAL A 218 -12.48 -17.32 8.78
N VAL A 219 -13.04 -16.13 8.71
CA VAL A 219 -12.58 -15.02 7.86
C VAL A 219 -12.27 -13.83 8.75
N SER A 220 -11.06 -13.25 8.66
CA SER A 220 -10.70 -12.07 9.43
C SER A 220 -9.69 -11.22 8.67
N GLN A 221 -9.98 -9.91 8.52
CA GLN A 221 -9.06 -8.93 7.94
C GLN A 221 -7.90 -8.52 8.89
N ASP A 222 -7.74 -9.26 9.99
CA ASP A 222 -6.59 -9.15 10.88
C ASP A 222 -6.00 -10.55 11.07
N LEU A 223 -4.87 -10.83 10.43
CA LEU A 223 -4.19 -12.13 10.51
C LEU A 223 -3.73 -12.50 11.92
N ARG A 224 -3.62 -11.53 12.83
CA ARG A 224 -3.30 -11.80 14.26
C ARG A 224 -4.42 -12.55 14.94
N ALA A 225 -5.69 -12.28 14.56
CA ALA A 225 -6.83 -13.05 15.06
C ALA A 225 -6.77 -14.51 14.60
N LEU A 226 -6.43 -14.74 13.33
CA LEU A 226 -6.24 -16.08 12.80
C LEU A 226 -5.06 -16.78 13.48
N ARG A 227 -3.94 -16.10 13.67
CA ARG A 227 -2.77 -16.60 14.41
C ARG A 227 -3.15 -17.08 15.83
N SER A 228 -3.98 -16.32 16.53
CA SER A 228 -4.43 -16.71 17.86
C SER A 228 -5.24 -18.02 17.88
N LEU A 229 -6.04 -18.25 16.84
CA LEU A 229 -6.77 -19.52 16.68
C LEU A 229 -5.83 -20.69 16.38
N LEU A 230 -4.81 -20.46 15.52
CA LEU A 230 -3.79 -21.49 15.26
C LEU A 230 -3.04 -21.87 16.53
N LEU A 231 -2.62 -20.89 17.34
CA LEU A 231 -1.95 -21.12 18.62
C LEU A 231 -2.83 -21.90 19.61
N SER A 232 -4.16 -21.77 19.49
CA SER A 232 -5.13 -22.58 20.24
C SER A 232 -5.34 -23.99 19.66
N GLY A 233 -4.63 -24.35 18.59
CA GLY A 233 -4.73 -25.67 17.96
C GLY A 233 -5.87 -25.82 16.95
N PHE A 234 -6.44 -24.72 16.46
CA PHE A 234 -7.58 -24.74 15.54
C PHE A 234 -7.16 -24.37 14.11
N GLY A 235 -7.26 -25.32 13.21
CA GLY A 235 -7.16 -25.13 11.76
C GLY A 235 -5.77 -24.75 11.23
N TRP A 236 -5.75 -24.28 10.00
CA TRP A 236 -4.55 -23.83 9.29
C TRP A 236 -4.83 -22.61 8.42
N THR A 237 -3.78 -21.87 8.07
CA THR A 237 -3.86 -20.72 7.17
C THR A 237 -2.53 -20.48 6.44
N VAL A 238 -2.53 -19.58 5.47
CA VAL A 238 -1.30 -18.99 4.93
C VAL A 238 -1.12 -17.58 5.47
N MET A 239 0.10 -17.25 5.90
CA MET A 239 0.39 -15.91 6.40
C MET A 239 1.83 -15.47 6.11
N PRO A 240 2.08 -14.15 6.05
CA PRO A 240 3.42 -13.59 5.89
C PRO A 240 4.35 -13.99 7.04
N ALA A 241 5.61 -14.20 6.73
CA ALA A 241 6.65 -14.65 7.65
C ALA A 241 6.72 -13.84 8.95
N PHE A 242 6.63 -12.51 8.88
CA PHE A 242 6.72 -11.63 10.06
C PHE A 242 5.62 -11.89 11.11
N LEU A 243 4.52 -12.54 10.74
CA LEU A 243 3.43 -12.90 11.65
C LEU A 243 3.67 -14.23 12.37
N CYS A 244 4.46 -15.13 11.82
CA CYS A 244 4.60 -16.49 12.32
C CYS A 244 6.03 -16.90 12.68
N GLU A 245 7.09 -16.25 12.17
CA GLU A 245 8.49 -16.67 12.40
C GLU A 245 8.87 -16.81 13.88
N GLY A 246 8.39 -15.92 14.75
CA GLY A 246 8.63 -16.02 16.19
C GLY A 246 8.09 -17.32 16.77
N TYR A 247 6.88 -17.67 16.39
CA TYR A 247 6.17 -18.88 16.84
C TYR A 247 6.68 -20.16 16.17
N LEU A 248 7.19 -20.05 14.94
CA LEU A 248 7.90 -21.15 14.29
C LEU A 248 9.20 -21.49 15.03
N ARG A 249 9.95 -20.46 15.43
CA ARG A 249 11.19 -20.65 16.22
C ARG A 249 10.94 -21.18 17.63
N SER A 250 9.84 -20.79 18.26
CA SER A 250 9.47 -21.33 19.59
C SER A 250 8.83 -22.72 19.53
N GLY A 251 8.43 -23.18 18.32
CA GLY A 251 7.72 -24.45 18.14
C GLY A 251 6.23 -24.41 18.48
N GLU A 252 5.67 -23.22 18.77
CA GLU A 252 4.23 -23.06 19.02
C GLU A 252 3.40 -23.16 17.73
N LEU A 253 3.99 -22.79 16.59
CA LEU A 253 3.49 -23.06 15.25
C LEU A 253 4.51 -23.90 14.48
N GLN A 254 4.02 -24.59 13.46
CA GLN A 254 4.84 -25.36 12.52
C GLN A 254 4.39 -25.06 11.10
N MET A 255 5.35 -25.03 10.16
CA MET A 255 5.01 -24.93 8.75
C MET A 255 4.41 -26.25 8.26
N ILE A 256 3.38 -26.13 7.44
CA ILE A 256 2.92 -27.22 6.59
C ILE A 256 3.85 -27.25 5.38
N GLU A 257 4.51 -28.37 5.15
CA GLU A 257 5.49 -28.49 4.07
C GLU A 257 4.84 -28.31 2.71
N ALA A 258 5.32 -27.33 1.97
CA ALA A 258 4.78 -26.97 0.66
C ALA A 258 5.37 -27.86 -0.43
N PRO A 259 4.59 -28.66 -1.17
CA PRO A 259 5.12 -29.63 -2.15
C PRO A 259 5.99 -29.03 -3.25
N VAL A 260 5.74 -27.78 -3.64
CA VAL A 260 6.52 -27.03 -4.65
C VAL A 260 7.29 -25.88 -4.03
N GLY A 261 6.75 -25.25 -3.00
CA GLY A 261 7.41 -24.16 -2.29
C GLY A 261 6.47 -23.02 -1.88
N ASN A 262 7.01 -22.12 -1.07
CA ASN A 262 6.28 -20.98 -0.53
C ASN A 262 6.13 -19.86 -1.56
N THR A 263 5.07 -19.07 -1.45
CA THR A 263 4.86 -17.85 -2.23
C THR A 263 5.52 -16.65 -1.56
N GLN A 264 5.44 -15.50 -2.21
CA GLN A 264 5.92 -14.22 -1.68
C GLN A 264 4.82 -13.17 -1.75
N LEU A 265 4.83 -12.24 -0.81
CA LEU A 265 3.93 -11.10 -0.76
C LEU A 265 4.76 -9.82 -0.63
N SER A 266 4.48 -8.85 -1.50
CA SER A 266 5.15 -7.54 -1.46
C SER A 266 4.27 -6.52 -0.77
N TYR A 267 4.88 -5.71 0.08
CA TYR A 267 4.23 -4.58 0.74
C TYR A 267 4.76 -3.27 0.17
N TYR A 268 3.85 -2.32 0.04
CA TYR A 268 4.10 -1.02 -0.58
C TYR A 268 3.73 0.10 0.39
N MET A 269 4.51 1.16 0.37
CA MET A 269 4.08 2.46 0.88
C MET A 269 3.50 3.27 -0.28
N ALA A 270 2.34 3.86 -0.09
CA ALA A 270 1.66 4.66 -1.08
C ALA A 270 1.29 6.05 -0.55
N TRP A 271 1.21 7.04 -1.43
CA TRP A 271 0.87 8.42 -1.07
C TRP A 271 0.35 9.19 -2.28
N ALA A 272 -0.45 10.23 -2.03
CA ALA A 272 -0.73 11.23 -3.04
C ALA A 272 0.46 12.21 -3.14
N PRO A 273 0.97 12.54 -4.35
CA PRO A 273 2.07 13.50 -4.49
C PRO A 273 1.84 14.84 -3.79
N SER A 274 0.60 15.28 -3.73
CA SER A 274 0.20 16.50 -3.01
C SER A 274 0.45 16.46 -1.51
N ALA A 275 0.37 15.29 -0.88
CA ALA A 275 0.61 15.14 0.57
C ALA A 275 2.05 15.52 0.94
N LEU A 276 3.01 15.21 0.08
CA LEU A 276 4.43 15.50 0.32
C LEU A 276 4.81 16.98 0.30
N ARG A 277 3.89 17.88 -0.05
CA ARG A 277 4.10 19.33 0.09
C ARG A 277 4.20 19.76 1.55
N GLN A 278 3.67 18.96 2.47
CA GLN A 278 3.81 19.19 3.89
C GLN A 278 5.15 18.61 4.36
N PRO A 279 6.07 19.43 4.92
CA PRO A 279 7.43 18.98 5.28
C PRO A 279 7.43 17.78 6.23
N ARG A 280 6.50 17.74 7.20
CA ARG A 280 6.39 16.61 8.14
C ARG A 280 6.06 15.29 7.44
N ILE A 281 5.21 15.32 6.39
CA ILE A 281 4.83 14.11 5.65
C ILE A 281 5.99 13.63 4.78
N ALA A 282 6.69 14.55 4.11
CA ALA A 282 7.88 14.22 3.33
C ALA A 282 8.98 13.61 4.22
N HIS A 283 9.19 14.16 5.42
CA HIS A 283 10.12 13.63 6.41
C HIS A 283 9.68 12.25 6.90
N ALA A 284 8.41 12.11 7.30
CA ALA A 284 7.87 10.84 7.79
C ALA A 284 8.00 9.72 6.74
N ARG A 285 7.65 10.04 5.47
CA ARG A 285 7.86 9.10 4.36
C ARG A 285 9.30 8.64 4.27
N GLN A 286 10.25 9.58 4.26
CA GLN A 286 11.67 9.24 4.14
C GLN A 286 12.17 8.39 5.30
N THR A 287 11.83 8.78 6.53
CA THR A 287 12.20 8.04 7.75
C THR A 287 11.67 6.61 7.72
N LEU A 288 10.39 6.43 7.37
CA LEU A 288 9.76 5.11 7.31
C LEU A 288 10.31 4.26 6.17
N LEU A 289 10.58 4.83 4.99
CA LEU A 289 11.25 4.10 3.91
C LEU A 289 12.62 3.58 4.32
N TRP A 290 13.41 4.41 5.00
CA TRP A 290 14.73 4.02 5.50
C TRP A 290 14.66 2.90 6.55
N SER A 291 13.69 3.01 7.46
CA SER A 291 13.53 2.07 8.57
C SER A 291 12.89 0.73 8.18
N LEU A 292 12.12 0.72 7.10
CA LEU A 292 11.33 -0.44 6.65
C LEU A 292 11.98 -1.20 5.50
N LYS A 293 12.87 -0.57 4.71
CA LYS A 293 13.63 -1.30 3.69
C LYS A 293 14.66 -2.20 4.37
N PRO A 294 14.79 -3.47 3.95
CA PRO A 294 15.86 -4.32 4.41
C PRO A 294 17.20 -3.64 4.12
N THR A 295 18.11 -3.62 5.10
CA THR A 295 19.50 -3.24 4.87
C THR A 295 20.03 -4.20 3.79
N GLN A 296 20.47 -3.69 2.67
CA GLN A 296 21.21 -4.49 1.71
C GLN A 296 22.58 -4.77 2.38
N ASP A 297 22.70 -5.95 2.99
CA ASP A 297 23.99 -6.54 3.35
C ASP A 297 24.60 -7.20 2.13
#